data_c001f64af6fdb6591a7b8f025bce664f
#
_entry.id   c001f64af6fdb6591a7b8f025bce664f
#
_cell.length_a   1.000
_cell.length_b   1.000
_cell.length_c   1.000
_cell.angle_alpha   90.00
_cell.angle_beta   90.00
_cell.angle_gamma   90.00
#
_symmetry.space_group_name_H-M   'P 1'
#
loop_
_entity.id
_entity.type
_entity.pdbx_description
1 polymer ?
#
loop_
_entity_poly.entity_id
_entity_poly.type
_entity_poly.pdbx_seq_one_letter_code
_entity_poly.pdbx_strand_id
1 'polypeptide(L)'
;ENKMNDYLNKLLKTEDIDYVIASDTDSIYINFGPLVDKFFNSKIDNKAKIVSLLDQVCKDKLEPFIDKSYQELANYVNAYDQKMFMKRENIADRGIWTAKKRYILNVWDSEGVRYEEPKLKMMGIEAVKSSTPAPCRKMIKDALNIMMSGTEEDVIKFIDDSRVQFKKLPPEDI
;
A
#
# COMPACT_ATOMS: atom_id res chain seq x y z
N GLU A 1 8.20 -14.47 1.01
CA GLU A 1 6.85 -14.51 0.40
C GLU A 1 6.16 -15.85 0.70
N ASN A 2 6.66 -16.99 0.21
CA ASN A 2 6.02 -18.32 0.34
C ASN A 2 5.68 -18.65 1.80
N LYS A 3 6.63 -18.52 2.72
CA LYS A 3 6.40 -18.77 4.16
C LYS A 3 5.26 -17.93 4.74
N MET A 4 5.11 -16.69 4.30
CA MET A 4 4.04 -15.81 4.76
C MET A 4 2.69 -16.23 4.17
N ASN A 5 2.64 -16.60 2.89
CA ASN A 5 1.43 -17.14 2.26
C ASN A 5 0.97 -18.43 2.93
N ASP A 6 1.89 -19.37 3.19
CA ASP A 6 1.59 -20.61 3.91
C ASP A 6 1.04 -20.35 5.32
N TYR A 7 1.64 -19.39 6.03
CA TYR A 7 1.19 -19.00 7.36
C TYR A 7 -0.21 -18.38 7.33
N LEU A 8 -0.46 -17.46 6.39
CA LEU A 8 -1.77 -16.80 6.25
C LEU A 8 -2.85 -17.77 5.81
N ASN A 9 -2.57 -18.69 4.88
CA ASN A 9 -3.53 -19.73 4.48
C ASN A 9 -3.93 -20.59 5.67
N LYS A 10 -2.97 -21.00 6.53
CA LYS A 10 -3.28 -21.73 7.76
C LYS A 10 -4.10 -20.90 8.76
N LEU A 11 -3.71 -19.64 8.97
CA LEU A 11 -4.37 -18.74 9.93
C LEU A 11 -5.83 -18.45 9.53
N LEU A 12 -6.06 -18.22 8.24
CA LEU A 12 -7.37 -17.82 7.70
C LEU A 12 -8.22 -19.02 7.24
N LYS A 13 -7.66 -20.24 7.32
CA LYS A 13 -8.29 -21.50 6.84
C LYS A 13 -8.68 -21.38 5.37
N THR A 14 -7.75 -20.97 4.55
CA THR A 14 -7.84 -20.88 3.09
C THR A 14 -6.79 -21.80 2.46
N GLU A 15 -6.91 -22.08 1.17
CA GLU A 15 -5.98 -22.91 0.42
C GLU A 15 -5.52 -22.13 -0.81
N ASP A 16 -4.21 -22.16 -1.05
CA ASP A 16 -3.55 -21.62 -2.24
C ASP A 16 -3.87 -20.14 -2.59
N ILE A 17 -4.20 -19.33 -1.58
CA ILE A 17 -4.38 -17.89 -1.79
C ILE A 17 -3.02 -17.20 -1.66
N ASP A 18 -2.68 -16.40 -2.66
CA ASP A 18 -1.52 -15.53 -2.65
C ASP A 18 -1.88 -14.19 -1.99
N TYR A 19 -1.56 -14.08 -0.70
CA TYR A 19 -1.80 -12.85 0.08
C TYR A 19 -0.69 -11.82 -0.11
N VAL A 20 0.53 -12.26 -0.43
CA VAL A 20 1.68 -11.37 -0.63
C VAL A 20 1.72 -10.91 -2.07
N ILE A 21 1.15 -9.74 -2.34
CA ILE A 21 0.97 -9.18 -3.68
C ILE A 21 2.21 -8.48 -4.24
N ALA A 22 3.13 -8.07 -3.39
CA ALA A 22 4.40 -7.46 -3.78
C ALA A 22 5.43 -7.55 -2.65
N SER A 23 6.72 -7.55 -3.01
CA SER A 23 7.83 -7.40 -2.08
C SER A 23 8.94 -6.55 -2.70
N ASP A 24 9.67 -5.83 -1.86
CA ASP A 24 10.86 -5.10 -2.28
C ASP A 24 11.88 -5.10 -1.13
N THR A 25 13.04 -5.71 -1.37
CA THR A 25 14.21 -5.78 -0.49
C THR A 25 13.89 -6.18 0.96
N ASP A 26 13.31 -5.28 1.74
CA ASP A 26 13.04 -5.35 3.18
C ASP A 26 11.56 -5.13 3.53
N SER A 27 10.68 -5.11 2.54
CA SER A 27 9.25 -4.92 2.73
C SER A 27 8.40 -5.97 2.00
N ILE A 28 7.24 -6.27 2.56
CA ILE A 28 6.20 -7.09 1.94
C ILE A 28 4.87 -6.36 1.98
N TYR A 29 4.06 -6.55 0.95
CA TYR A 29 2.72 -5.99 0.83
C TYR A 29 1.71 -7.13 0.85
N ILE A 30 0.80 -7.09 1.81
CA ILE A 30 -0.15 -8.17 2.06
C ILE A 30 -1.57 -7.67 1.79
N ASN A 31 -2.31 -8.42 0.97
CA ASN A 31 -3.72 -8.15 0.72
C ASN A 31 -4.60 -8.82 1.78
N PHE A 32 -5.18 -8.03 2.66
CA PHE A 32 -6.14 -8.48 3.67
C PHE A 32 -7.60 -8.30 3.26
N GLY A 33 -7.89 -7.97 2.00
CA GLY A 33 -9.27 -7.88 1.49
C GLY A 33 -10.13 -9.07 1.91
N PRO A 34 -9.73 -10.33 1.64
CA PRO A 34 -10.50 -11.50 2.03
C PRO A 34 -10.76 -11.63 3.53
N LEU A 35 -9.83 -11.18 4.38
CA LEU A 35 -10.01 -11.14 5.83
C LEU A 35 -11.05 -10.09 6.22
N VAL A 36 -10.92 -8.88 5.67
CA VAL A 36 -11.83 -7.77 5.94
C VAL A 36 -13.26 -8.14 5.53
N ASP A 37 -13.43 -8.70 4.34
CA ASP A 37 -14.74 -9.14 3.82
C ASP A 37 -15.39 -10.20 4.71
N LYS A 38 -14.59 -11.14 5.22
CA LYS A 38 -15.07 -12.20 6.12
C LYS A 38 -15.56 -11.66 7.48
N PHE A 39 -14.90 -10.64 8.03
CA PHE A 39 -15.24 -10.11 9.37
C PHE A 39 -16.24 -8.96 9.32
N PHE A 40 -16.29 -8.20 8.25
CA PHE A 40 -17.05 -6.94 8.19
C PHE A 40 -18.22 -6.96 7.20
N ASN A 41 -18.52 -8.10 6.51
CA ASN A 41 -19.66 -8.23 5.59
C ASN A 41 -19.89 -7.00 4.72
N SER A 42 -18.94 -6.56 3.93
CA SER A 42 -19.00 -5.50 2.89
C SER A 42 -19.80 -4.21 3.19
N LYS A 43 -20.47 -4.11 4.34
CA LYS A 43 -21.41 -3.03 4.70
C LYS A 43 -20.95 -2.13 5.85
N ILE A 44 -19.76 -2.35 6.41
CA ILE A 44 -19.32 -1.55 7.55
C ILE A 44 -18.41 -0.42 7.05
N ASP A 45 -19.01 0.75 6.96
CA ASP A 45 -18.35 2.03 6.66
C ASP A 45 -17.37 2.51 7.77
N ASN A 46 -16.95 1.62 8.68
CA ASN A 46 -16.11 2.03 9.79
C ASN A 46 -14.64 1.70 9.54
N LYS A 47 -14.00 2.49 8.68
CA LYS A 47 -12.58 2.39 8.36
C LYS A 47 -11.69 2.33 9.61
N ALA A 48 -12.01 3.10 10.64
CA ALA A 48 -11.24 3.13 11.89
C ALA A 48 -11.21 1.76 12.60
N LYS A 49 -12.32 1.01 12.59
CA LYS A 49 -12.39 -0.35 13.16
C LYS A 49 -11.58 -1.34 12.33
N ILE A 50 -11.64 -1.25 11.00
CA ILE A 50 -10.86 -2.09 10.10
C ILE A 50 -9.36 -1.85 10.33
N VAL A 51 -8.93 -0.59 10.36
CA VAL A 51 -7.53 -0.22 10.61
C VAL A 51 -7.08 -0.74 11.98
N SER A 52 -7.92 -0.63 13.03
CA SER A 52 -7.60 -1.15 14.36
C SER A 52 -7.42 -2.66 14.38
N LEU A 53 -8.33 -3.38 13.70
CA LEU A 53 -8.23 -4.85 13.59
C LEU A 53 -6.95 -5.26 12.85
N LEU A 54 -6.67 -4.64 11.71
CA LEU A 54 -5.47 -4.97 10.93
C LEU A 54 -4.18 -4.65 11.70
N ASP A 55 -4.13 -3.53 12.41
CA ASP A 55 -2.99 -3.19 13.28
C ASP A 55 -2.78 -4.26 14.36
N GLN A 56 -3.85 -4.70 15.00
CA GLN A 56 -3.78 -5.76 16.01
C GLN A 56 -3.36 -7.11 15.41
N VAL A 57 -3.89 -7.49 14.26
CA VAL A 57 -3.49 -8.72 13.55
C VAL A 57 -1.99 -8.68 13.19
N CYS A 58 -1.50 -7.54 12.73
CA CYS A 58 -0.07 -7.37 12.44
C CYS A 58 0.78 -7.59 13.70
N LYS A 59 0.46 -6.91 14.81
CA LYS A 59 1.21 -6.99 16.07
C LYS A 59 1.16 -8.38 16.72
N ASP A 60 -0.04 -8.99 16.76
CA ASP A 60 -0.25 -10.22 17.55
C ASP A 60 0.08 -11.48 16.75
N LYS A 61 0.07 -11.44 15.44
CA LYS A 61 0.19 -12.61 14.57
C LYS A 61 1.37 -12.53 13.60
N LEU A 62 1.49 -11.41 12.85
CA LEU A 62 2.48 -11.34 11.79
C LEU A 62 3.88 -11.01 12.30
N GLU A 63 4.03 -10.00 13.14
CA GLU A 63 5.34 -9.63 13.68
C GLU A 63 6.00 -10.79 14.44
N PRO A 64 5.33 -11.51 15.36
CA PRO A 64 5.92 -12.66 16.02
C PRO A 64 6.28 -13.82 15.07
N PHE A 65 5.48 -14.02 14.02
CA PHE A 65 5.80 -15.03 13.01
C PHE A 65 7.03 -14.64 12.16
N ILE A 66 7.17 -13.36 11.82
CA ILE A 66 8.33 -12.84 11.09
C ILE A 66 9.59 -12.95 11.95
N ASP A 67 9.53 -12.55 13.22
CA ASP A 67 10.66 -12.64 14.16
C ASP A 67 11.14 -14.08 14.32
N LYS A 68 10.19 -15.02 14.47
CA LYS A 68 10.51 -16.45 14.49
C LYS A 68 11.18 -16.90 13.18
N SER A 69 10.68 -16.44 12.05
CA SER A 69 11.23 -16.80 10.74
C SER A 69 12.64 -16.25 10.54
N TYR A 70 12.93 -15.06 11.04
CA TYR A 70 14.27 -14.49 11.03
C TYR A 70 15.23 -15.22 11.98
N GLN A 71 14.74 -15.68 13.14
CA GLN A 71 15.55 -16.52 14.04
C GLN A 71 15.88 -17.86 13.39
N GLU A 72 14.93 -18.48 12.70
CA GLU A 72 15.18 -19.73 11.94
C GLU A 72 16.22 -19.50 10.83
N LEU A 73 16.14 -18.38 10.12
CA LEU A 73 17.11 -18.01 9.10
C LEU A 73 18.50 -17.77 9.72
N ALA A 74 18.58 -17.02 10.82
CA ALA A 74 19.83 -16.77 11.53
C ALA A 74 20.52 -18.08 11.95
N ASN A 75 19.75 -19.03 12.48
CA ASN A 75 20.26 -20.36 12.85
C ASN A 75 20.74 -21.14 11.61
N TYR A 76 19.99 -21.08 10.52
CA TYR A 76 20.34 -21.78 9.28
C TYR A 76 21.65 -21.27 8.66
N VAL A 77 21.89 -19.95 8.67
CA VAL A 77 23.12 -19.35 8.13
C VAL A 77 24.26 -19.23 9.18
N ASN A 78 24.08 -19.80 10.37
CA ASN A 78 25.04 -19.72 11.48
C ASN A 78 25.41 -18.27 11.85
N ALA A 79 24.43 -17.37 11.85
CA ALA A 79 24.65 -15.99 12.23
C ALA A 79 24.98 -15.89 13.74
N TYR A 80 25.93 -15.01 14.08
CA TYR A 80 26.31 -14.77 15.47
C TYR A 80 25.16 -14.24 16.32
N ASP A 81 24.32 -13.39 15.70
CA ASP A 81 23.18 -12.76 16.37
C ASP A 81 22.07 -12.44 15.33
N GLN A 82 20.81 -12.52 15.77
CA GLN A 82 19.65 -12.13 14.96
C GLN A 82 19.34 -10.66 15.22
N LYS A 83 19.49 -9.79 14.18
CA LYS A 83 19.26 -8.33 14.26
C LYS A 83 18.18 -7.82 13.32
N MET A 84 17.59 -8.70 12.52
CA MET A 84 16.54 -8.32 11.59
C MET A 84 15.20 -8.32 12.31
N PHE A 85 14.42 -7.29 12.09
CA PHE A 85 13.02 -7.22 12.51
C PHE A 85 12.21 -6.46 11.46
N MET A 86 10.94 -6.78 11.36
CA MET A 86 10.00 -6.12 10.46
C MET A 86 8.77 -5.71 11.27
N LYS A 87 8.32 -4.49 11.09
CA LYS A 87 7.13 -3.95 11.71
C LYS A 87 6.14 -3.48 10.67
N ARG A 88 4.87 -3.39 11.05
CA ARG A 88 3.85 -2.80 10.22
C ARG A 88 4.14 -1.31 10.00
N GLU A 89 4.31 -0.91 8.75
CA GLU A 89 4.56 0.47 8.36
C GLU A 89 3.26 1.18 7.99
N ASN A 90 2.53 0.68 6.99
CA ASN A 90 1.33 1.33 6.49
C ASN A 90 0.12 0.38 6.47
N ILE A 91 -1.07 0.95 6.67
CA ILE A 91 -2.36 0.33 6.35
C ILE A 91 -3.03 1.21 5.31
N ALA A 92 -3.33 0.63 4.15
CA ALA A 92 -3.96 1.29 3.01
C ALA A 92 -5.19 0.50 2.57
N ASP A 93 -6.21 1.17 2.04
CA ASP A 93 -7.38 0.50 1.50
C ASP A 93 -7.29 0.27 -0.02
N ARG A 94 -6.41 1.00 -0.70
CA ARG A 94 -6.12 0.84 -2.12
C ARG A 94 -4.64 1.00 -2.39
N GLY A 95 -4.14 0.25 -3.37
CA GLY A 95 -2.77 0.36 -3.85
C GLY A 95 -2.66 0.03 -5.33
N ILE A 96 -1.78 0.73 -6.02
CA ILE A 96 -1.47 0.53 -7.44
C ILE A 96 0.03 0.38 -7.55
N TRP A 97 0.50 -0.73 -8.09
CA TRP A 97 1.90 -0.98 -8.43
C TRP A 97 2.06 -0.94 -9.94
N THR A 98 2.78 0.07 -10.44
CA THR A 98 3.02 0.23 -11.88
C THR A 98 4.30 -0.46 -12.35
N ALA A 99 5.26 -0.62 -11.46
CA ALA A 99 6.52 -1.34 -11.69
C ALA A 99 7.24 -1.54 -10.34
N LYS A 100 8.38 -2.25 -10.36
CA LYS A 100 9.26 -2.38 -9.20
C LYS A 100 9.67 -0.99 -8.70
N LYS A 101 9.51 -0.74 -7.40
CA LYS A 101 9.77 0.55 -6.74
C LYS A 101 8.91 1.73 -7.24
N ARG A 102 7.80 1.43 -7.89
CA ARG A 102 6.86 2.44 -8.38
C ARG A 102 5.44 2.08 -7.97
N TYR A 103 4.94 2.72 -6.92
CA TYR A 103 3.63 2.45 -6.39
C TYR A 103 2.95 3.69 -5.80
N ILE A 104 1.64 3.58 -5.65
CA ILE A 104 0.78 4.56 -4.99
C ILE A 104 -0.09 3.82 -4.00
N LEU A 105 -0.17 4.30 -2.75
CA LEU A 105 -1.01 3.77 -1.69
C LEU A 105 -1.94 4.86 -1.16
N ASN A 106 -3.19 4.50 -0.90
CA ASN A 106 -4.14 5.34 -0.19
C ASN A 106 -4.12 4.96 1.31
N VAL A 107 -3.29 5.66 2.08
CA VAL A 107 -2.88 5.27 3.44
C VAL A 107 -3.81 5.84 4.50
N TRP A 108 -4.35 4.98 5.36
CA TRP A 108 -5.15 5.33 6.53
C TRP A 108 -4.36 5.34 7.84
N ASP A 109 -3.26 4.60 7.91
CA ASP A 109 -2.38 4.58 9.08
C ASP A 109 -0.93 4.42 8.61
N SER A 110 -0.04 5.24 9.12
CA SER A 110 1.40 5.15 8.89
C SER A 110 2.12 5.11 10.22
N GLU A 111 2.79 4.00 10.52
CA GLU A 111 3.58 3.77 11.73
C GLU A 111 2.81 4.06 13.06
N GLY A 112 1.48 3.80 13.06
CA GLY A 112 0.60 4.05 14.21
C GLY A 112 -0.04 5.44 14.23
N VAL A 113 0.32 6.33 13.31
CA VAL A 113 -0.35 7.62 13.11
C VAL A 113 -1.57 7.41 12.22
N ARG A 114 -2.76 7.54 12.79
CA ARG A 114 -4.04 7.39 12.07
C ARG A 114 -4.46 8.70 11.44
N TYR A 115 -4.98 8.61 10.24
CA TYR A 115 -5.51 9.75 9.50
C TYR A 115 -7.05 9.72 9.53
N GLU A 116 -7.66 10.89 9.66
CA GLU A 116 -9.11 11.07 9.51
C GLU A 116 -9.54 10.87 8.05
N GLU A 117 -8.73 11.38 7.13
CA GLU A 117 -8.82 11.17 5.69
C GLU A 117 -7.56 10.49 5.17
N PRO A 118 -7.67 9.59 4.18
CA PRO A 118 -6.51 8.87 3.69
C PRO A 118 -5.53 9.81 3.00
N LYS A 119 -4.24 9.50 3.11
CA LYS A 119 -3.17 10.23 2.46
C LYS A 119 -2.52 9.40 1.36
N LEU A 120 -2.26 10.02 0.21
CA LEU A 120 -1.52 9.37 -0.86
C LEU A 120 -0.03 9.26 -0.51
N LYS A 121 0.46 8.03 -0.41
CA LYS A 121 1.89 7.71 -0.37
C LYS A 121 2.32 7.27 -1.77
N MET A 122 3.31 7.96 -2.34
CA MET A 122 3.79 7.71 -3.69
C MET A 122 5.29 7.40 -3.66
N MET A 123 5.71 6.36 -4.38
CA MET A 123 7.11 5.98 -4.55
C MET A 123 7.44 5.87 -6.04
N GLY A 124 8.53 6.51 -6.46
CA GLY A 124 9.06 6.40 -7.82
C GLY A 124 8.18 6.96 -8.93
N ILE A 125 7.05 7.61 -8.60
CA ILE A 125 6.12 8.20 -9.55
C ILE A 125 6.60 9.60 -9.95
N GLU A 126 6.31 10.01 -11.18
CA GLU A 126 6.70 11.30 -11.73
C GLU A 126 6.17 12.49 -10.91
N ALA A 127 5.06 12.32 -10.23
CA ALA A 127 4.46 13.33 -9.36
C ALA A 127 5.35 13.77 -8.17
N VAL A 128 6.36 12.97 -7.81
CA VAL A 128 7.29 13.28 -6.70
C VAL A 128 8.72 13.58 -7.17
N LYS A 129 9.00 13.46 -8.46
CA LYS A 129 10.33 13.71 -9.02
C LYS A 129 10.56 15.21 -9.24
N SER A 130 11.73 15.71 -8.82
CA SER A 130 12.12 17.12 -9.04
C SER A 130 12.30 17.47 -10.52
N SER A 131 12.65 16.48 -11.34
CA SER A 131 12.81 16.65 -12.80
C SER A 131 11.50 16.80 -13.58
N THR A 132 10.35 16.54 -12.93
CA THR A 132 9.03 16.73 -13.55
C THR A 132 8.57 18.17 -13.32
N PRO A 133 8.12 18.91 -14.36
CA PRO A 133 7.62 20.28 -14.20
C PRO A 133 6.49 20.39 -13.18
N ALA A 134 6.44 21.52 -12.45
CA ALA A 134 5.49 21.70 -11.36
C ALA A 134 4.01 21.53 -11.76
N PRO A 135 3.53 22.07 -12.90
CA PRO A 135 2.16 21.86 -13.37
C PRO A 135 1.87 20.38 -13.63
N CYS A 136 2.83 19.65 -14.23
CA CYS A 136 2.69 18.22 -14.50
C CYS A 136 2.60 17.42 -13.20
N ARG A 137 3.45 17.73 -12.19
CA ARG A 137 3.39 17.07 -10.88
C ARG A 137 2.04 17.27 -10.20
N LYS A 138 1.50 18.48 -10.26
CA LYS A 138 0.17 18.80 -9.70
C LYS A 138 -0.90 17.97 -10.40
N MET A 139 -0.93 18.01 -11.74
CA MET A 139 -1.93 17.28 -12.52
C MET A 139 -1.89 15.77 -12.27
N ILE A 140 -0.68 15.17 -12.18
CA ILE A 140 -0.56 13.73 -11.88
C ILE A 140 -1.11 13.44 -10.47
N LYS A 141 -0.83 14.28 -9.46
CA LYS A 141 -1.38 14.10 -8.11
C LYS A 141 -2.90 14.19 -8.09
N ASP A 142 -3.46 15.17 -8.78
CA ASP A 142 -4.90 15.36 -8.85
C ASP A 142 -5.58 14.17 -9.57
N ALA A 143 -5.00 13.68 -10.67
CA ALA A 143 -5.45 12.47 -11.35
C ALA A 143 -5.42 11.24 -10.42
N LEU A 144 -4.33 11.05 -9.66
CA LEU A 144 -4.18 9.94 -8.74
C LEU A 144 -5.20 9.99 -7.59
N ASN A 145 -5.52 11.18 -7.08
CA ASN A 145 -6.59 11.34 -6.10
C ASN A 145 -7.95 10.89 -6.66
N ILE A 146 -8.26 11.27 -7.90
CA ILE A 146 -9.48 10.84 -8.57
C ILE A 146 -9.48 9.31 -8.79
N MET A 147 -8.36 8.72 -9.21
CA MET A 147 -8.24 7.27 -9.36
C MET A 147 -8.47 6.50 -8.04
N MET A 148 -8.08 7.09 -6.91
CA MET A 148 -8.24 6.45 -5.60
C MET A 148 -9.65 6.58 -5.01
N SER A 149 -10.46 7.55 -5.46
CA SER A 149 -11.77 7.84 -4.87
C SER A 149 -12.93 7.81 -5.87
N GLY A 150 -12.66 8.06 -7.15
CA GLY A 150 -13.66 8.21 -8.20
C GLY A 150 -13.82 6.99 -9.11
N THR A 151 -14.50 7.21 -10.23
CA THR A 151 -14.76 6.25 -11.29
C THR A 151 -13.79 6.43 -12.47
N GLU A 152 -13.80 5.48 -13.40
CA GLU A 152 -13.03 5.58 -14.65
C GLU A 152 -13.46 6.81 -15.48
N GLU A 153 -14.77 7.10 -15.53
CA GLU A 153 -15.32 8.24 -16.24
C GLU A 153 -14.82 9.58 -15.67
N ASP A 154 -14.70 9.67 -14.32
CA ASP A 154 -14.14 10.87 -13.67
C ASP A 154 -12.69 11.10 -14.07
N VAL A 155 -11.91 10.03 -14.19
CA VAL A 155 -10.50 10.08 -14.62
C VAL A 155 -10.40 10.54 -16.08
N ILE A 156 -11.20 9.96 -16.97
CA ILE A 156 -11.22 10.32 -18.41
C ILE A 156 -11.58 11.80 -18.56
N LYS A 157 -12.65 12.24 -17.90
CA LYS A 157 -13.07 13.65 -17.91
C LYS A 157 -11.96 14.59 -17.42
N PHE A 158 -11.33 14.24 -16.29
CA PHE A 158 -10.22 15.02 -15.74
C PHE A 158 -9.06 15.13 -16.74
N ILE A 159 -8.70 14.03 -17.43
CA ILE A 159 -7.62 14.03 -18.42
C ILE A 159 -7.96 14.96 -19.60
N ASP A 160 -9.19 14.91 -20.10
CA ASP A 160 -9.61 15.75 -21.23
C ASP A 160 -9.64 17.24 -20.85
N ASP A 161 -10.18 17.58 -19.68
CA ASP A 161 -10.17 18.94 -19.15
C ASP A 161 -8.73 19.45 -18.94
N SER A 162 -7.86 18.58 -18.42
CA SER A 162 -6.46 18.90 -18.22
C SER A 162 -5.71 19.15 -19.52
N ARG A 163 -5.97 18.38 -20.58
CA ARG A 163 -5.39 18.61 -21.93
C ARG A 163 -5.76 19.98 -22.47
N VAL A 164 -7.01 20.42 -22.24
CA VAL A 164 -7.47 21.76 -22.66
C VAL A 164 -6.76 22.85 -21.87
N GLN A 165 -6.57 22.65 -20.55
CA GLN A 165 -5.85 23.60 -19.70
C GLN A 165 -4.38 23.72 -20.08
N PHE A 166 -3.70 22.59 -20.32
CA PHE A 166 -2.28 22.58 -20.72
C PHE A 166 -2.00 23.34 -22.02
N LYS A 167 -2.90 23.23 -22.99
CA LYS A 167 -2.79 23.99 -24.26
C LYS A 167 -2.86 25.50 -24.08
N LYS A 168 -3.35 25.98 -22.94
CA LYS A 168 -3.48 27.41 -22.62
C LYS A 168 -2.32 27.96 -21.79
N LEU A 169 -1.48 27.07 -21.23
CA LEU A 169 -0.32 27.49 -20.46
C LEU A 169 0.74 28.09 -21.39
N PRO A 170 1.34 29.21 -21.00
CA PRO A 170 2.48 29.75 -21.74
C PRO A 170 3.70 28.80 -21.58
N PRO A 171 4.59 28.74 -22.58
CA PRO A 171 5.75 27.81 -22.56
C PRO A 171 6.66 27.97 -21.35
N GLU A 172 6.74 29.18 -20.77
CA GLU A 172 7.53 29.49 -19.58
C GLU A 172 6.98 28.89 -18.29
N ASP A 173 5.71 28.45 -18.28
CA ASP A 173 5.03 27.87 -17.10
C ASP A 173 4.98 26.31 -17.17
N ILE A 174 5.51 25.73 -18.21
CA ILE A 174 5.64 24.28 -18.41
C ILE A 174 7.08 23.83 -18.11
#